data_4dc45a1af905cf1088be2c6450ac06d0
#
_entry.id   4dc45a1af905cf1088be2c6450ac06d0
#
_cell.length_a   1.000
_cell.length_b   1.000
_cell.length_c   1.000
_cell.angle_alpha   90.00
_cell.angle_beta   90.00
_cell.angle_gamma   90.00
#
_symmetry.space_group_name_H-M   'P 1'
#
loop_
_entity.id
_entity.type
_entity.pdbx_description
1 polymer ?
#
loop_
_entity_poly.entity_id
_entity_poly.type
_entity_poly.pdbx_seq_one_letter_code
_entity_poly.pdbx_strand_id
1 'polypeptide(L)'
;MKCIPREWLLAGALALACSPLQAADITITVNGKVVAKPCTVSTTNATVELGDLYTFSLVSAGAASAWHGVSLDLSNCPIGTSRVTASFSGTADATGYYKNQGTAGNIQLELQDDGGTTLNNGATKSVQVDDSTQSARFPLQVRALTVNGGATQGTIQAVISVTYTYA
;
A
#
# COMPACT_ATOMS: atom_id res chain seq x y z
N MET A 1 -102.37 40.56 -0.23
CA MET A 1 -103.27 39.56 -0.82
C MET A 1 -102.47 38.41 -1.42
N LYS A 2 -102.71 37.15 -0.94
CA LYS A 2 -102.64 35.89 -1.64
C LYS A 2 -101.28 35.55 -2.29
N CYS A 3 -100.68 34.37 -2.21
CA CYS A 3 -100.94 33.05 -1.68
C CYS A 3 -99.69 32.23 -1.90
N ILE A 4 -99.46 31.32 -0.98
CA ILE A 4 -98.45 30.16 -1.13
C ILE A 4 -99.00 29.21 -2.23
N PRO A 5 -98.10 28.36 -2.86
CA PRO A 5 -97.65 27.17 -2.28
C PRO A 5 -96.19 26.81 -2.70
N ARG A 6 -95.39 26.30 -1.79
CA ARG A 6 -95.00 24.93 -1.50
C ARG A 6 -94.83 23.99 -2.72
N GLU A 7 -93.61 23.69 -3.01
CA GLU A 7 -93.18 22.37 -3.54
C GLU A 7 -91.77 22.08 -3.15
N TRP A 8 -91.53 20.90 -2.64
CA TRP A 8 -90.29 20.29 -2.24
C TRP A 8 -89.51 19.83 -3.47
N LEU A 9 -88.23 20.11 -3.55
CA LEU A 9 -87.28 19.32 -4.33
C LEU A 9 -86.01 19.20 -3.57
N LEU A 10 -85.75 17.95 -3.16
CA LEU A 10 -84.47 17.40 -2.71
C LEU A 10 -83.38 17.61 -3.76
N ALA A 11 -82.40 18.43 -3.46
CA ALA A 11 -81.15 18.46 -4.21
C ALA A 11 -80.06 17.84 -3.35
N GLY A 12 -79.77 16.58 -3.65
CA GLY A 12 -78.64 15.83 -3.03
C GLY A 12 -77.34 16.50 -3.34
N ALA A 13 -76.64 16.94 -2.29
CA ALA A 13 -75.26 17.41 -2.38
C ALA A 13 -74.35 16.23 -2.54
N LEU A 14 -73.89 15.97 -3.77
CA LEU A 14 -72.87 15.05 -4.07
C LEU A 14 -71.53 15.70 -3.69
N ALA A 15 -71.04 15.45 -2.49
CA ALA A 15 -69.74 15.87 -2.04
C ALA A 15 -68.70 14.98 -2.75
N LEU A 16 -68.08 15.51 -3.81
CA LEU A 16 -66.84 14.90 -4.36
C LEU A 16 -65.74 15.04 -3.30
N ALA A 17 -65.45 13.94 -2.64
CA ALA A 17 -64.24 13.81 -1.82
C ALA A 17 -62.99 13.81 -2.75
N CYS A 18 -62.36 14.96 -2.90
CA CYS A 18 -61.05 15.07 -3.50
C CYS A 18 -60.04 14.46 -2.51
N SER A 19 -59.70 13.20 -2.68
CA SER A 19 -58.58 12.60 -1.95
C SER A 19 -57.28 13.19 -2.49
N PRO A 20 -56.41 13.77 -1.67
CA PRO A 20 -55.11 14.21 -2.13
C PRO A 20 -54.31 12.96 -2.55
N LEU A 21 -53.93 12.91 -3.82
CA LEU A 21 -52.93 11.95 -4.27
C LEU A 21 -51.62 12.34 -3.59
N GLN A 22 -51.19 11.57 -2.61
CA GLN A 22 -49.85 11.65 -2.06
C GLN A 22 -48.89 11.06 -3.07
N ALA A 23 -48.04 11.89 -3.65
CA ALA A 23 -46.93 11.44 -4.39
C ALA A 23 -45.95 10.79 -3.40
N ALA A 24 -45.69 9.52 -3.56
CA ALA A 24 -44.68 8.82 -2.78
C ALA A 24 -43.30 9.16 -3.34
N ASP A 25 -42.50 9.90 -2.58
CA ASP A 25 -41.10 10.15 -2.92
C ASP A 25 -40.27 8.89 -2.67
N ILE A 26 -39.67 8.36 -3.73
CA ILE A 26 -38.77 7.22 -3.65
C ILE A 26 -37.36 7.75 -3.72
N THR A 27 -36.56 7.47 -2.68
CA THR A 27 -35.14 7.78 -2.66
C THR A 27 -34.36 6.56 -3.09
N ILE A 28 -33.57 6.68 -4.15
CA ILE A 28 -32.61 5.64 -4.60
C ILE A 28 -31.23 6.06 -4.15
N THR A 29 -30.64 5.30 -3.23
CA THR A 29 -29.25 5.51 -2.81
C THR A 29 -28.35 4.58 -3.60
N VAL A 30 -27.40 5.14 -4.32
CA VAL A 30 -26.39 4.39 -5.07
C VAL A 30 -25.06 4.54 -4.36
N ASN A 31 -24.48 3.43 -3.92
CA ASN A 31 -23.17 3.37 -3.30
C ASN A 31 -22.22 2.61 -4.20
N GLY A 32 -21.01 3.15 -4.37
CA GLY A 32 -19.97 2.51 -5.17
C GLY A 32 -18.60 2.94 -4.68
N LYS A 33 -17.59 2.10 -4.91
CA LYS A 33 -16.19 2.42 -4.64
C LYS A 33 -15.40 2.17 -5.90
N VAL A 34 -14.68 3.18 -6.36
CA VAL A 34 -13.68 3.01 -7.41
C VAL A 34 -12.36 2.66 -6.73
N VAL A 35 -11.78 1.53 -7.10
CA VAL A 35 -10.48 1.08 -6.60
C VAL A 35 -9.53 0.91 -7.77
N ALA A 36 -8.25 1.27 -7.57
CA ALA A 36 -7.23 0.98 -8.56
C ALA A 36 -7.00 -0.53 -8.63
N LYS A 37 -6.91 -1.08 -9.83
CA LYS A 37 -6.47 -2.46 -10.03
C LYS A 37 -4.98 -2.53 -9.70
N PRO A 38 -4.47 -3.55 -8.97
CA PRO A 38 -3.05 -3.67 -8.71
C PRO A 38 -2.25 -4.02 -9.97
N CYS A 39 -0.99 -3.60 -10.03
CA CYS A 39 -0.01 -4.18 -10.94
C CYS A 39 0.22 -5.66 -10.61
N THR A 40 0.75 -6.41 -11.55
CA THR A 40 1.24 -7.76 -11.28
C THR A 40 2.63 -7.69 -10.67
N VAL A 41 2.83 -8.27 -9.49
CA VAL A 41 4.15 -8.38 -8.87
C VAL A 41 4.94 -9.45 -9.60
N SER A 42 5.95 -9.05 -10.37
CA SER A 42 6.79 -9.96 -11.14
C SER A 42 7.87 -10.60 -10.26
N THR A 43 8.41 -9.85 -9.30
CA THR A 43 9.38 -10.34 -8.32
C THR A 43 8.65 -10.67 -7.01
N THR A 44 8.17 -11.89 -6.86
CA THR A 44 7.47 -12.33 -5.64
C THR A 44 8.41 -12.71 -4.50
N ASN A 45 9.60 -13.17 -4.84
CA ASN A 45 10.69 -13.48 -3.90
C ASN A 45 12.00 -13.04 -4.52
N ALA A 46 12.80 -12.33 -3.77
CA ALA A 46 14.17 -11.96 -4.14
C ALA A 46 15.12 -12.47 -3.07
N THR A 47 16.12 -13.23 -3.46
CA THR A 47 17.19 -13.65 -2.58
C THR A 47 18.47 -12.90 -2.94
N VAL A 48 19.12 -12.34 -1.93
CA VAL A 48 20.41 -11.65 -2.10
C VAL A 48 21.44 -12.42 -1.30
N GLU A 49 22.40 -12.96 -2.01
CA GLU A 49 23.53 -13.65 -1.42
C GLU A 49 24.69 -12.67 -1.19
N LEU A 50 25.05 -12.46 0.07
CA LEU A 50 26.15 -11.58 0.44
C LEU A 50 27.52 -12.24 0.30
N GLY A 51 27.55 -13.56 0.07
CA GLY A 51 28.78 -14.35 0.01
C GLY A 51 29.46 -14.48 1.37
N ASP A 52 30.72 -14.87 1.35
CA ASP A 52 31.55 -15.01 2.54
C ASP A 52 32.11 -13.66 2.98
N LEU A 53 31.74 -13.24 4.18
CA LEU A 53 32.23 -12.03 4.82
C LEU A 53 33.26 -12.43 5.91
N TYR A 54 34.39 -11.78 5.89
CA TYR A 54 35.46 -12.08 6.84
C TYR A 54 35.38 -11.16 8.05
N THR A 55 35.49 -11.72 9.24
CA THR A 55 35.40 -10.96 10.52
C THR A 55 36.44 -9.85 10.60
N PHE A 56 37.66 -10.07 10.03
CA PHE A 56 38.71 -9.04 10.03
C PHE A 56 38.35 -7.79 9.21
N SER A 57 37.43 -7.90 8.27
CA SER A 57 36.89 -6.75 7.51
C SER A 57 35.79 -6.00 8.25
N LEU A 58 35.24 -6.59 9.30
CA LEU A 58 34.10 -6.09 10.07
C LEU A 58 34.46 -5.84 11.55
N VAL A 59 35.71 -5.48 11.82
CA VAL A 59 36.24 -5.23 13.17
C VAL A 59 35.84 -3.85 13.67
N SER A 60 35.91 -2.84 12.82
CA SER A 60 35.69 -1.45 13.20
C SER A 60 34.21 -1.09 13.22
N ALA A 61 33.83 -0.18 14.09
CA ALA A 61 32.49 0.41 14.06
C ALA A 61 32.23 1.08 12.71
N GLY A 62 31.07 0.81 12.14
CA GLY A 62 30.67 1.33 10.83
C GLY A 62 31.25 0.53 9.64
N ALA A 63 32.03 -0.51 9.87
CA ALA A 63 32.51 -1.38 8.79
C ALA A 63 31.34 -2.10 8.12
N ALA A 64 31.41 -2.25 6.80
CA ALA A 64 30.34 -2.86 6.01
C ALA A 64 30.90 -3.67 4.83
N SER A 65 30.10 -4.61 4.34
CA SER A 65 30.36 -5.32 3.10
C SER A 65 30.16 -4.44 1.87
N ALA A 66 30.49 -4.98 0.70
CA ALA A 66 30.05 -4.39 -0.57
C ALA A 66 28.50 -4.38 -0.67
N TRP A 67 28.01 -3.48 -1.51
CA TRP A 67 26.60 -3.44 -1.86
C TRP A 67 26.23 -4.54 -2.86
N HIS A 68 25.09 -5.14 -2.66
CA HIS A 68 24.50 -6.15 -3.54
C HIS A 68 23.15 -5.62 -4.05
N GLY A 69 23.03 -5.50 -5.37
CA GLY A 69 21.82 -4.98 -6.01
C GLY A 69 20.68 -6.00 -6.00
N VAL A 70 19.47 -5.51 -5.84
CA VAL A 70 18.22 -6.25 -6.01
C VAL A 70 17.20 -5.35 -6.66
N SER A 71 16.39 -5.88 -7.58
CA SER A 71 15.32 -5.13 -8.23
C SER A 71 13.99 -5.79 -7.93
N LEU A 72 13.01 -4.96 -7.54
CA LEU A 72 11.63 -5.41 -7.42
C LEU A 72 10.88 -4.85 -8.62
N ASP A 73 10.35 -5.76 -9.44
CA ASP A 73 9.71 -5.43 -10.70
C ASP A 73 8.20 -5.72 -10.64
N LEU A 74 7.42 -4.77 -11.13
CA LEU A 74 5.98 -4.88 -11.32
C LEU A 74 5.66 -4.69 -12.80
N SER A 75 4.69 -5.44 -13.28
CA SER A 75 4.25 -5.43 -14.67
C SER A 75 2.73 -5.33 -14.77
N ASN A 76 2.23 -5.17 -15.99
CA ASN A 76 0.80 -5.09 -16.27
C ASN A 76 0.07 -4.05 -15.38
N CYS A 77 0.73 -2.93 -15.10
CA CYS A 77 0.11 -1.84 -14.40
C CYS A 77 -1.04 -1.28 -15.25
N PRO A 78 -2.24 -1.11 -14.69
CA PRO A 78 -3.36 -0.57 -15.43
C PRO A 78 -3.11 0.85 -15.89
N ILE A 79 -3.64 1.20 -17.05
CA ILE A 79 -3.65 2.58 -17.55
C ILE A 79 -4.34 3.46 -16.49
N GLY A 80 -3.69 4.58 -16.15
CA GLY A 80 -4.15 5.49 -15.11
C GLY A 80 -3.55 5.25 -13.73
N THR A 81 -2.77 4.18 -13.53
CA THR A 81 -1.93 4.05 -12.34
C THR A 81 -0.69 4.90 -12.51
N SER A 82 -0.60 6.02 -11.83
CA SER A 82 0.51 6.96 -12.01
C SER A 82 1.72 6.61 -11.14
N ARG A 83 1.48 5.97 -10.00
CA ARG A 83 2.50 5.74 -8.98
C ARG A 83 2.27 4.44 -8.21
N VAL A 84 3.36 3.78 -7.88
CA VAL A 84 3.38 2.66 -6.92
C VAL A 84 4.25 3.06 -5.74
N THR A 85 3.75 2.81 -4.54
CA THR A 85 4.49 3.01 -3.29
C THR A 85 4.74 1.67 -2.65
N ALA A 86 6.00 1.34 -2.43
CA ALA A 86 6.44 0.18 -1.66
C ALA A 86 6.66 0.57 -0.20
N SER A 87 6.14 -0.22 0.72
CA SER A 87 6.39 -0.11 2.16
C SER A 87 7.21 -1.30 2.61
N PHE A 88 8.31 -1.03 3.29
CA PHE A 88 9.27 -2.05 3.73
C PHE A 88 9.05 -2.36 5.21
N SER A 89 8.99 -3.64 5.56
CA SER A 89 8.84 -4.09 6.94
C SER A 89 9.71 -5.30 7.23
N GLY A 90 10.25 -5.36 8.45
CA GLY A 90 11.08 -6.46 8.91
C GLY A 90 11.46 -6.27 10.38
N THR A 91 12.17 -7.20 10.94
CA THR A 91 12.66 -7.07 12.32
C THR A 91 13.81 -6.06 12.36
N ALA A 92 13.61 -4.95 13.06
CA ALA A 92 14.67 -3.98 13.34
C ALA A 92 15.38 -4.31 14.66
N ASP A 93 16.64 -3.89 14.78
CA ASP A 93 17.36 -3.90 16.03
C ASP A 93 17.40 -2.50 16.70
N ALA A 94 18.12 -2.36 17.79
CA ALA A 94 18.25 -1.10 18.50
C ALA A 94 18.97 0.00 17.71
N THR A 95 19.68 -0.34 16.63
CA THR A 95 20.37 0.61 15.75
C THR A 95 19.45 1.18 14.66
N GLY A 96 18.26 0.61 14.50
CA GLY A 96 17.27 0.98 13.49
C GLY A 96 17.43 0.23 12.16
N TYR A 97 18.53 -0.50 11.95
CA TYR A 97 18.72 -1.36 10.78
C TYR A 97 17.99 -2.70 10.94
N TYR A 98 17.93 -3.49 9.87
CA TYR A 98 17.34 -4.83 9.95
C TYR A 98 18.25 -5.75 10.76
N LYS A 99 17.64 -6.41 11.72
CA LYS A 99 18.32 -7.34 12.62
C LYS A 99 18.77 -8.59 11.88
N ASN A 100 20.04 -8.99 12.08
CA ASN A 100 20.47 -10.32 11.70
C ASN A 100 19.72 -11.37 12.52
N GLN A 101 19.03 -12.28 11.86
CA GLN A 101 18.30 -13.41 12.45
C GLN A 101 19.16 -14.69 12.43
N GLY A 102 20.35 -14.63 11.80
CA GLY A 102 21.34 -15.69 11.83
C GLY A 102 22.17 -15.69 13.12
N THR A 103 23.24 -16.44 13.13
CA THR A 103 24.07 -16.66 14.34
C THR A 103 25.25 -15.69 14.46
N ALA A 104 25.60 -14.95 13.39
CA ALA A 104 26.66 -13.94 13.46
C ALA A 104 26.23 -12.78 14.38
N GLY A 105 27.07 -12.46 15.35
CA GLY A 105 26.83 -11.34 16.27
C GLY A 105 27.35 -10.01 15.73
N ASN A 106 26.78 -8.91 16.22
CA ASN A 106 27.13 -7.53 15.85
C ASN A 106 27.04 -7.24 14.35
N ILE A 107 26.09 -7.87 13.67
CA ILE A 107 25.79 -7.66 12.24
C ILE A 107 24.36 -7.18 12.10
N GLN A 108 24.17 -6.18 11.27
CA GLN A 108 22.90 -5.64 10.80
C GLN A 108 22.85 -5.65 9.28
N LEU A 109 21.65 -5.59 8.70
CA LEU A 109 21.45 -5.48 7.26
C LEU A 109 20.91 -4.08 6.96
N GLU A 110 21.52 -3.41 6.01
CA GLU A 110 21.10 -2.12 5.51
C GLU A 110 20.53 -2.28 4.11
N LEU A 111 19.30 -1.77 3.93
CA LEU A 111 18.65 -1.67 2.63
C LEU A 111 18.62 -0.19 2.23
N GLN A 112 19.01 0.09 1.00
CA GLN A 112 18.93 1.43 0.42
C GLN A 112 18.26 1.38 -0.96
N ASP A 113 17.76 2.53 -1.38
CA ASP A 113 17.40 2.75 -2.78
C ASP A 113 18.65 3.15 -3.61
N ASP A 114 18.46 3.27 -4.91
CA ASP A 114 19.51 3.69 -5.86
C ASP A 114 20.01 5.13 -5.62
N GLY A 115 19.22 5.95 -4.92
CA GLY A 115 19.61 7.30 -4.49
C GLY A 115 20.40 7.33 -3.18
N GLY A 116 20.65 6.19 -2.55
CA GLY A 116 21.35 6.10 -1.26
C GLY A 116 20.47 6.39 -0.04
N THR A 117 19.15 6.42 -0.21
CA THR A 117 18.23 6.60 0.93
C THR A 117 18.04 5.26 1.65
N THR A 118 18.33 5.23 2.94
CA THR A 118 18.14 4.04 3.76
C THR A 118 16.65 3.74 3.96
N LEU A 119 16.27 2.51 3.69
CA LEU A 119 14.90 2.00 3.77
C LEU A 119 14.74 1.05 4.96
N ASN A 120 14.75 1.61 6.16
CA ASN A 120 14.56 0.86 7.40
C ASN A 120 13.11 0.35 7.56
N ASN A 121 12.87 -0.42 8.62
CA ASN A 121 11.54 -0.92 8.95
C ASN A 121 10.51 0.23 9.03
N GLY A 122 9.43 0.12 8.26
CA GLY A 122 8.39 1.15 8.13
C GLY A 122 8.67 2.22 7.07
N ALA A 123 9.85 2.23 6.44
CA ALA A 123 10.15 3.16 5.36
C ALA A 123 9.33 2.87 4.11
N THR A 124 9.14 3.91 3.30
CA THR A 124 8.42 3.83 2.03
C THR A 124 9.24 4.42 0.89
N LYS A 125 9.08 3.84 -0.30
CA LYS A 125 9.64 4.38 -1.55
C LYS A 125 8.54 4.40 -2.60
N SER A 126 8.40 5.53 -3.29
CA SER A 126 7.46 5.66 -4.40
C SER A 126 8.21 5.76 -5.72
N VAL A 127 7.69 5.09 -6.74
CA VAL A 127 8.16 5.19 -8.11
C VAL A 127 6.99 5.50 -9.04
N GLN A 128 7.27 6.18 -10.14
CA GLN A 128 6.27 6.39 -11.19
C GLN A 128 6.14 5.12 -12.03
N VAL A 129 4.93 4.88 -12.51
CA VAL A 129 4.67 3.84 -13.50
C VAL A 129 5.08 4.36 -14.87
N ASP A 130 5.83 3.57 -15.61
CA ASP A 130 6.09 3.83 -17.01
C ASP A 130 4.87 3.37 -17.82
N ASP A 131 4.10 4.33 -18.34
CA ASP A 131 2.89 4.08 -19.09
C ASP A 131 3.17 3.34 -20.42
N SER A 132 4.36 3.53 -20.99
CA SER A 132 4.73 2.92 -22.27
C SER A 132 4.96 1.41 -22.13
N THR A 133 5.50 0.99 -21.00
CA THR A 133 5.80 -0.42 -20.69
C THR A 133 4.82 -1.00 -19.66
N GLN A 134 3.92 -0.17 -19.12
CA GLN A 134 3.00 -0.55 -18.04
C GLN A 134 3.72 -1.24 -16.87
N SER A 135 4.86 -0.70 -16.47
CA SER A 135 5.71 -1.30 -15.46
C SER A 135 6.22 -0.29 -14.43
N ALA A 136 6.61 -0.81 -13.28
CA ALA A 136 7.29 -0.04 -12.24
C ALA A 136 8.46 -0.87 -11.71
N ARG A 137 9.59 -0.21 -11.43
CA ARG A 137 10.80 -0.85 -10.94
C ARG A 137 11.33 -0.13 -9.72
N PHE A 138 11.69 -0.89 -8.70
CA PHE A 138 12.36 -0.43 -7.50
C PHE A 138 13.79 -0.97 -7.50
N PRO A 139 14.77 -0.21 -7.97
CA PRO A 139 16.17 -0.57 -7.84
C PRO A 139 16.60 -0.35 -6.39
N LEU A 140 17.09 -1.40 -5.76
CA LEU A 140 17.48 -1.43 -4.37
C LEU A 140 18.88 -2.06 -4.23
N GLN A 141 19.51 -1.81 -3.11
CA GLN A 141 20.76 -2.44 -2.73
C GLN A 141 20.78 -2.77 -1.24
N VAL A 142 21.44 -3.85 -0.91
CA VAL A 142 21.56 -4.33 0.46
C VAL A 142 23.02 -4.67 0.78
N ARG A 143 23.42 -4.45 2.02
CA ARG A 143 24.73 -4.88 2.55
C ARG A 143 24.61 -5.31 4.00
N ALA A 144 25.60 -6.05 4.47
CA ALA A 144 25.83 -6.26 5.87
C ALA A 144 26.72 -5.14 6.42
N LEU A 145 26.41 -4.68 7.63
CA LEU A 145 27.25 -3.72 8.33
C LEU A 145 27.34 -4.09 9.81
N THR A 146 28.35 -3.55 10.48
CA THR A 146 28.46 -3.61 11.92
C THR A 146 28.53 -2.19 12.48
N VAL A 147 27.46 -1.75 13.15
CA VAL A 147 27.40 -0.39 13.69
C VAL A 147 28.44 -0.19 14.80
N ASN A 148 28.60 -1.17 15.65
CA ASN A 148 29.49 -1.10 16.83
C ASN A 148 30.85 -1.76 16.63
N GLY A 149 31.07 -2.43 15.51
CA GLY A 149 32.25 -3.22 15.25
C GLY A 149 32.22 -4.60 15.92
N GLY A 150 33.28 -5.37 15.73
CA GLY A 150 33.46 -6.67 16.40
C GLY A 150 32.46 -7.73 15.94
N ALA A 151 32.20 -7.83 14.64
CA ALA A 151 31.39 -8.89 14.08
C ALA A 151 31.94 -10.27 14.45
N THR A 152 31.06 -11.19 14.83
CA THR A 152 31.46 -12.57 15.14
C THR A 152 31.11 -13.53 14.00
N GLN A 153 31.78 -14.65 13.98
CA GLN A 153 31.51 -15.75 13.06
C GLN A 153 30.07 -16.27 13.20
N GLY A 154 29.44 -16.60 12.09
CA GLY A 154 28.09 -17.15 12.09
C GLY A 154 27.37 -16.93 10.77
N THR A 155 26.11 -17.26 10.73
CA THR A 155 25.24 -17.06 9.57
C THR A 155 24.60 -15.66 9.58
N ILE A 156 24.34 -15.13 8.38
CA ILE A 156 23.61 -13.88 8.19
C ILE A 156 22.30 -14.21 7.50
N GLN A 157 21.20 -13.73 8.07
CA GLN A 157 19.86 -13.87 7.51
C GLN A 157 18.99 -12.71 7.95
N ALA A 158 18.23 -12.15 7.04
CA ALA A 158 17.12 -11.24 7.34
C ALA A 158 15.98 -11.43 6.35
N VAL A 159 14.76 -11.17 6.79
CA VAL A 159 13.59 -11.19 5.94
C VAL A 159 12.99 -9.78 5.95
N ILE A 160 12.83 -9.23 4.75
CA ILE A 160 12.21 -7.93 4.54
C ILE A 160 10.97 -8.15 3.68
N SER A 161 9.81 -7.81 4.22
CA SER A 161 8.53 -7.88 3.53
C SER A 161 8.23 -6.56 2.85
N VAL A 162 7.71 -6.62 1.64
CA VAL A 162 7.35 -5.43 0.86
C VAL A 162 5.86 -5.48 0.53
N THR A 163 5.16 -4.39 0.82
CA THR A 163 3.75 -4.22 0.48
C THR A 163 3.59 -3.05 -0.46
N TYR A 164 2.77 -3.21 -1.50
CA TYR A 164 2.57 -2.18 -2.52
C TYR A 164 1.20 -1.52 -2.39
N THR A 165 1.17 -0.19 -2.56
CA THR A 165 -0.04 0.60 -2.75
C THR A 165 0.02 1.35 -4.08
N TYR A 166 -1.13 1.52 -4.72
CA TYR A 166 -1.26 2.03 -6.08
C TYR A 166 -2.09 3.31 -6.09
N ALA A 167 -1.65 4.33 -6.84
CA ALA A 167 -2.33 5.61 -6.98
C ALA A 167 -2.40 6.07 -8.45
#